data_d19b62946436178b537888ac9fc2f649
#
_entry.id   d19b62946436178b537888ac9fc2f649
#
_cell.length_a   1.000
_cell.length_b   1.000
_cell.length_c   1.000
_cell.angle_alpha   90.00
_cell.angle_beta   90.00
_cell.angle_gamma   90.00
#
_symmetry.space_group_name_H-M   'P 1'
#
loop_
_entity.id
_entity.type
_entity.pdbx_description
1 polymer ?
#
loop_
_entity_poly.entity_id
_entity_poly.type
_entity_poly.pdbx_seq_one_letter_code
_entity_poly.pdbx_strand_id
1 'polypeptide(L)'
;MPRLLRLGLAQFRPAKANYTTNRALIAGLLADAIALDPRPHVLHLPETALTGYFLEGGVRDLAVTAGTLAADLHLDFTRIAPSGVTLDVVIGFYERWRNTLHNSALYVTLGGPQPVIHHVHRKNFLPTYGLFDEARFVEAGRDVRAFDTPWGRAAMLVCEDAWHSITGTIAALDGAEVVFVSSAAPARGPWPRADATGGPASVYRWERLIRDIAEEHGMFVSLSNLVGSEGGKMFSGGSIICGPHGDVRTSLPLFTPAMTTLTCDLRDIVRARADAPLLSDVAQAWPHLEQNIAAAMQRTPYVLSYDAADEPTDGVPAVRDGARASVRSGEVVSGAPAPLEINAPLVEQWLVQFIRDEMGRRGFTKAVIGLSGGVDSAVTTYLAARALGAENVLTVRMPYRASSADSLAHAQLVIDDLAVEHRTLEITDAVDGYLQHEPDADAARRGNVMARTRMITLFDLSAKHRAVPLGTGNKTERLFGYYTWHADDSPPINPLGDLYKTQVWALARHLGVPADIIDKPASADLVQGQTDEGDFGISYARADVLLNWMLNGWTPADLVLRGFDARDIEIVRRRLESTHWKRRLPTVALIGPTAIGESYLRPVDY
;
A
#
# COMPACT_ATOMS: atom_id res chain seq x y z
N MET A 1 -17.58 23.72 34.33
CA MET A 1 -17.12 22.35 34.53
C MET A 1 -16.31 21.95 33.29
N PRO A 2 -15.29 21.09 33.37
CA PRO A 2 -14.57 20.62 32.21
C PRO A 2 -15.52 19.84 31.29
N ARG A 3 -15.44 20.11 29.96
CA ARG A 3 -16.15 19.35 28.91
C ARG A 3 -15.18 18.28 28.39
N LEU A 4 -15.16 17.13 29.07
CA LEU A 4 -14.21 16.07 28.78
C LEU A 4 -14.85 15.01 27.87
N LEU A 5 -14.25 14.78 26.71
CA LEU A 5 -14.55 13.67 25.81
C LEU A 5 -13.45 12.61 25.90
N ARG A 6 -13.80 11.38 26.26
CA ARG A 6 -12.89 10.23 26.16
C ARG A 6 -13.09 9.55 24.81
N LEU A 7 -12.10 9.69 23.95
CA LEU A 7 -12.11 9.21 22.59
C LEU A 7 -11.25 7.95 22.50
N GLY A 8 -11.86 6.81 22.19
CA GLY A 8 -11.19 5.56 21.83
C GLY A 8 -10.82 5.59 20.35
N LEU A 9 -9.59 5.19 20.03
CA LEU A 9 -9.09 5.07 18.67
C LEU A 9 -8.57 3.65 18.47
N ALA A 10 -9.06 2.96 17.45
CA ALA A 10 -8.62 1.61 17.14
C ALA A 10 -8.23 1.48 15.66
N GLN A 11 -7.24 0.64 15.41
CA GLN A 11 -6.83 0.17 14.09
C GLN A 11 -6.71 -1.34 14.12
N PHE A 12 -7.20 -2.01 13.10
CA PHE A 12 -7.17 -3.47 13.04
C PHE A 12 -7.15 -3.96 11.59
N ARG A 13 -6.91 -5.26 11.44
CA ARG A 13 -6.87 -5.93 10.14
C ARG A 13 -8.16 -6.70 9.93
N PRO A 14 -9.04 -6.26 9.02
CA PRO A 14 -10.21 -7.06 8.64
C PRO A 14 -9.81 -8.28 7.80
N ALA A 15 -10.56 -9.35 7.96
CA ALA A 15 -10.56 -10.45 7.01
C ALA A 15 -11.30 -10.00 5.75
N LYS A 16 -10.59 -9.91 4.62
CA LYS A 16 -11.16 -9.42 3.36
C LYS A 16 -12.40 -10.23 2.95
N ALA A 17 -13.46 -9.53 2.57
CA ALA A 17 -14.74 -10.09 2.15
C ALA A 17 -15.45 -10.99 3.18
N ASN A 18 -15.11 -10.91 4.46
CA ASN A 18 -15.69 -11.79 5.48
C ASN A 18 -16.39 -11.00 6.59
N TYR A 19 -17.63 -10.60 6.32
CA TYR A 19 -18.48 -9.84 7.23
C TYR A 19 -18.59 -10.47 8.63
N THR A 20 -18.84 -11.78 8.69
CA THR A 20 -19.06 -12.50 9.95
C THR A 20 -17.81 -12.52 10.83
N THR A 21 -16.65 -12.82 10.25
CA THR A 21 -15.38 -12.80 10.99
C THR A 21 -15.04 -11.39 11.47
N ASN A 22 -15.23 -10.39 10.63
CA ASN A 22 -14.93 -9.00 11.00
C ASN A 22 -15.88 -8.47 12.07
N ARG A 23 -17.15 -8.85 12.02
CA ARG A 23 -18.11 -8.56 13.09
C ARG A 23 -17.65 -9.14 14.43
N ALA A 24 -17.16 -10.37 14.45
CA ALA A 24 -16.61 -10.99 15.66
C ALA A 24 -15.33 -10.27 16.16
N LEU A 25 -14.44 -9.85 15.24
CA LEU A 25 -13.27 -9.03 15.59
C LEU A 25 -13.69 -7.68 16.22
N ILE A 26 -14.67 -7.01 15.64
CA ILE A 26 -15.20 -5.75 16.16
C ILE A 26 -15.85 -5.95 17.52
N ALA A 27 -16.59 -7.04 17.73
CA ALA A 27 -17.14 -7.38 19.06
C ALA A 27 -16.01 -7.54 20.11
N GLY A 28 -14.88 -8.12 19.75
CA GLY A 28 -13.68 -8.14 20.60
C GLY A 28 -13.16 -6.73 20.92
N LEU A 29 -13.03 -5.85 19.93
CA LEU A 29 -12.62 -4.46 20.15
C LEU A 29 -13.62 -3.68 21.03
N LEU A 30 -14.92 -3.94 20.89
CA LEU A 30 -15.93 -3.35 21.77
C LEU A 30 -15.77 -3.83 23.22
N ALA A 31 -15.49 -5.14 23.41
CA ALA A 31 -15.22 -5.69 24.74
C ALA A 31 -13.97 -5.07 25.38
N ASP A 32 -12.89 -4.96 24.61
CA ASP A 32 -11.66 -4.31 25.04
C ASP A 32 -11.90 -2.84 25.41
N ALA A 33 -12.65 -2.11 24.59
CA ALA A 33 -12.96 -0.70 24.83
C ALA A 33 -13.76 -0.49 26.13
N ILE A 34 -14.75 -1.33 26.41
CA ILE A 34 -15.52 -1.20 27.68
C ILE A 34 -14.74 -1.64 28.91
N ALA A 35 -13.68 -2.42 28.74
CA ALA A 35 -12.78 -2.85 29.81
C ALA A 35 -11.72 -1.81 30.17
N LEU A 36 -11.49 -0.79 29.33
CA LEU A 36 -10.53 0.28 29.60
C LEU A 36 -10.98 1.16 30.78
N ASP A 37 -10.01 1.63 31.56
CA ASP A 37 -10.21 2.62 32.62
C ASP A 37 -9.23 3.81 32.41
N PRO A 38 -9.73 5.00 32.06
CA PRO A 38 -11.15 5.36 31.89
C PRO A 38 -11.74 4.82 30.58
N ARG A 39 -13.00 4.37 30.65
CA ARG A 39 -13.75 3.91 29.47
C ARG A 39 -13.96 5.05 28.47
N PRO A 40 -13.81 4.81 27.15
CA PRO A 40 -14.15 5.79 26.13
C PRO A 40 -15.66 6.09 26.09
N HIS A 41 -16.01 7.31 25.70
CA HIS A 41 -17.38 7.68 25.36
C HIS A 41 -17.72 7.26 23.93
N VAL A 42 -16.74 7.36 23.02
CA VAL A 42 -16.87 6.99 21.62
C VAL A 42 -15.65 6.18 21.18
N LEU A 43 -15.86 5.11 20.41
CA LEU A 43 -14.82 4.31 19.77
C LEU A 43 -14.82 4.58 18.27
N HIS A 44 -13.69 5.03 17.74
CA HIS A 44 -13.50 5.30 16.32
C HIS A 44 -12.78 4.13 15.64
N LEU A 45 -13.41 3.59 14.60
CA LEU A 45 -12.96 2.45 13.77
C LEU A 45 -12.70 2.88 12.32
N PRO A 46 -11.87 2.13 11.55
CA PRO A 46 -11.47 2.49 10.20
C PRO A 46 -12.61 2.44 9.16
N GLU A 47 -12.28 2.92 7.94
CA GLU A 47 -13.06 2.76 6.72
C GLU A 47 -13.23 1.27 6.38
N THR A 48 -14.40 0.87 5.87
CA THR A 48 -14.72 -0.49 5.41
C THR A 48 -14.35 -1.61 6.39
N ALA A 49 -14.49 -1.32 7.68
CA ALA A 49 -14.06 -2.16 8.81
C ALA A 49 -14.63 -3.59 8.77
N LEU A 50 -15.81 -3.78 8.16
CA LEU A 50 -16.51 -5.08 8.11
C LEU A 50 -16.11 -5.96 6.93
N THR A 51 -15.41 -5.41 5.95
CA THR A 51 -15.22 -6.11 4.67
C THR A 51 -13.82 -6.05 4.11
N GLY A 52 -13.00 -5.10 4.58
CA GLY A 52 -11.82 -4.65 3.85
C GLY A 52 -12.19 -3.72 2.70
N TYR A 53 -11.19 -3.09 2.10
CA TYR A 53 -11.37 -1.99 1.14
C TYR A 53 -11.43 -2.45 -0.32
N PHE A 54 -10.47 -3.26 -0.78
CA PHE A 54 -10.34 -3.63 -2.19
C PHE A 54 -11.27 -4.79 -2.58
N LEU A 55 -12.59 -4.59 -2.46
CA LEU A 55 -13.61 -5.59 -2.78
C LEU A 55 -14.04 -5.58 -4.25
N GLU A 56 -13.81 -4.47 -4.96
CA GLU A 56 -14.27 -4.31 -6.34
C GLU A 56 -15.77 -4.64 -6.50
N GLY A 57 -16.14 -5.53 -7.41
CA GLY A 57 -17.54 -5.95 -7.59
C GLY A 57 -18.19 -6.65 -6.40
N GLY A 58 -17.42 -7.14 -5.43
CA GLY A 58 -17.93 -7.75 -4.19
C GLY A 58 -18.63 -6.80 -3.23
N VAL A 59 -18.49 -5.48 -3.44
CA VAL A 59 -19.22 -4.46 -2.68
C VAL A 59 -20.74 -4.74 -2.74
N ARG A 60 -21.26 -5.11 -3.90
CA ARG A 60 -22.69 -5.42 -4.08
C ARG A 60 -23.19 -6.55 -3.19
N ASP A 61 -22.36 -7.56 -2.98
CA ASP A 61 -22.75 -8.76 -2.23
C ASP A 61 -22.62 -8.55 -0.71
N LEU A 62 -21.74 -7.64 -0.28
CA LEU A 62 -21.36 -7.44 1.13
C LEU A 62 -21.91 -6.13 1.75
N ALA A 63 -22.40 -5.21 0.93
CA ALA A 63 -22.98 -3.98 1.42
C ALA A 63 -24.26 -4.23 2.23
N VAL A 64 -24.35 -3.61 3.41
CA VAL A 64 -25.50 -3.70 4.31
C VAL A 64 -26.15 -2.33 4.48
N THR A 65 -27.39 -2.28 5.00
CA THR A 65 -27.98 -0.99 5.40
C THR A 65 -27.41 -0.51 6.73
N ALA A 66 -27.40 0.79 6.95
CA ALA A 66 -27.00 1.35 8.24
C ALA A 66 -27.81 0.77 9.42
N GLY A 67 -29.11 0.54 9.22
CA GLY A 67 -29.98 -0.10 10.22
C GLY A 67 -29.58 -1.55 10.52
N THR A 68 -29.23 -2.34 9.52
CA THR A 68 -28.73 -3.72 9.70
C THR A 68 -27.41 -3.70 10.49
N LEU A 69 -26.46 -2.85 10.09
CA LEU A 69 -25.19 -2.72 10.80
C LEU A 69 -25.39 -2.31 12.27
N ALA A 70 -26.21 -1.28 12.52
CA ALA A 70 -26.51 -0.82 13.87
C ALA A 70 -27.13 -1.93 14.75
N ALA A 71 -28.08 -2.70 14.19
CA ALA A 71 -28.71 -3.83 14.90
C ALA A 71 -27.69 -4.95 15.20
N ASP A 72 -26.83 -5.29 14.25
CA ASP A 72 -25.80 -6.30 14.41
C ASP A 72 -24.79 -5.94 15.49
N LEU A 73 -24.26 -4.70 15.45
CA LEU A 73 -23.33 -4.19 16.47
C LEU A 73 -24.00 -4.11 17.84
N HIS A 74 -25.26 -3.70 17.90
CA HIS A 74 -26.00 -3.61 19.16
C HIS A 74 -26.23 -5.00 19.78
N LEU A 75 -26.59 -5.99 18.97
CA LEU A 75 -26.74 -7.37 19.41
C LEU A 75 -25.44 -7.92 20.00
N ASP A 76 -24.32 -7.66 19.38
CA ASP A 76 -23.01 -8.12 19.87
C ASP A 76 -22.61 -7.36 21.13
N PHE A 77 -22.81 -6.03 21.16
CA PHE A 77 -22.50 -5.20 22.30
C PHE A 77 -23.31 -5.60 23.55
N THR A 78 -24.60 -5.84 23.42
CA THR A 78 -25.46 -6.23 24.56
C THR A 78 -25.13 -7.60 25.16
N ARG A 79 -24.42 -8.45 24.41
CA ARG A 79 -23.94 -9.76 24.92
C ARG A 79 -22.69 -9.63 25.79
N ILE A 80 -21.90 -8.57 25.58
CA ILE A 80 -20.60 -8.38 26.23
C ILE A 80 -20.63 -7.27 27.27
N ALA A 81 -21.48 -6.25 27.11
CA ALA A 81 -21.51 -5.11 27.98
C ALA A 81 -22.38 -5.35 29.22
N PRO A 82 -21.96 -4.86 30.41
CA PRO A 82 -22.81 -4.83 31.59
C PRO A 82 -24.09 -4.01 31.33
N SER A 83 -25.17 -4.35 32.03
CA SER A 83 -26.45 -3.61 31.92
C SER A 83 -26.25 -2.13 32.23
N GLY A 84 -26.85 -1.25 31.42
CA GLY A 84 -26.79 0.20 31.55
C GLY A 84 -25.50 0.85 31.01
N VAL A 85 -24.57 0.08 30.49
CA VAL A 85 -23.40 0.62 29.81
C VAL A 85 -23.76 0.99 28.37
N THR A 86 -23.40 2.21 27.95
CA THR A 86 -23.52 2.68 26.59
C THR A 86 -22.16 3.02 26.01
N LEU A 87 -22.01 2.90 24.68
CA LEU A 87 -20.82 3.28 23.93
C LEU A 87 -21.25 3.83 22.57
N ASP A 88 -20.73 4.99 22.21
CA ASP A 88 -20.85 5.49 20.85
C ASP A 88 -19.78 4.83 19.96
N VAL A 89 -20.13 4.53 18.73
CA VAL A 89 -19.21 3.91 17.75
C VAL A 89 -19.25 4.67 16.44
N VAL A 90 -18.08 5.01 15.92
CA VAL A 90 -17.88 5.49 14.55
C VAL A 90 -17.22 4.37 13.76
N ILE A 91 -17.82 3.95 12.64
CA ILE A 91 -17.36 2.82 11.86
C ILE A 91 -17.61 3.01 10.37
N GLY A 92 -16.57 2.76 9.56
CA GLY A 92 -16.67 2.75 8.10
C GLY A 92 -17.21 1.41 7.57
N PHE A 93 -18.06 1.47 6.55
CA PHE A 93 -18.68 0.30 5.95
C PHE A 93 -19.14 0.57 4.51
N TYR A 94 -19.33 -0.49 3.72
CA TYR A 94 -20.06 -0.37 2.46
C TYR A 94 -21.57 -0.42 2.73
N GLU A 95 -22.25 0.68 2.33
CA GLU A 95 -23.67 0.88 2.59
C GLU A 95 -24.52 0.57 1.36
N ARG A 96 -25.66 -0.11 1.58
CA ARG A 96 -26.77 -0.16 0.63
C ARG A 96 -27.83 0.86 1.07
N TRP A 97 -28.03 1.90 0.27
CA TRP A 97 -29.01 2.94 0.55
C TRP A 97 -29.83 3.25 -0.70
N ARG A 98 -31.16 3.16 -0.59
CA ARG A 98 -32.10 3.43 -1.71
C ARG A 98 -31.72 2.73 -3.03
N ASN A 99 -31.31 1.47 -2.96
CA ASN A 99 -30.85 0.65 -4.08
C ASN A 99 -29.52 1.10 -4.73
N THR A 100 -28.79 2.01 -4.11
CA THR A 100 -27.43 2.39 -4.48
C THR A 100 -26.42 1.89 -3.47
N LEU A 101 -25.14 1.84 -3.86
CA LEU A 101 -24.03 1.40 -3.04
C LEU A 101 -23.15 2.61 -2.72
N HIS A 102 -22.72 2.72 -1.47
CA HIS A 102 -21.86 3.81 -1.02
C HIS A 102 -20.75 3.29 -0.10
N ASN A 103 -19.66 4.02 -0.07
CA ASN A 103 -18.67 3.91 1.00
C ASN A 103 -19.06 4.93 2.07
N SER A 104 -19.37 4.48 3.28
CA SER A 104 -20.03 5.29 4.31
C SER A 104 -19.38 5.14 5.67
N ALA A 105 -19.60 6.11 6.54
CA ALA A 105 -19.32 6.03 7.97
C ALA A 105 -20.62 6.18 8.77
N LEU A 106 -20.80 5.32 9.78
CA LEU A 106 -21.94 5.30 10.68
C LEU A 106 -21.51 5.81 12.06
N TYR A 107 -22.28 6.72 12.65
CA TYR A 107 -22.22 7.06 14.07
C TYR A 107 -23.44 6.48 14.77
N VAL A 108 -23.24 5.61 15.76
CA VAL A 108 -24.30 4.90 16.47
C VAL A 108 -24.00 4.80 17.96
N THR A 109 -25.01 4.98 18.81
CA THR A 109 -24.96 4.66 20.25
C THR A 109 -25.48 3.24 20.47
N LEU A 110 -24.67 2.41 21.14
CA LEU A 110 -24.99 1.03 21.53
C LEU A 110 -25.29 0.94 23.04
N GLY A 111 -26.00 -0.10 23.49
CA GLY A 111 -26.21 -0.43 24.92
C GLY A 111 -27.51 0.11 25.53
N GLY A 112 -28.31 0.91 24.80
CA GLY A 112 -29.67 1.29 25.19
C GLY A 112 -30.71 0.20 24.92
N PRO A 113 -32.02 0.49 24.99
CA PRO A 113 -33.06 -0.47 24.61
C PRO A 113 -32.99 -0.89 23.12
N GLN A 114 -32.48 -0.01 22.28
CA GLN A 114 -32.20 -0.19 20.85
C GLN A 114 -31.01 0.69 20.45
N PRO A 115 -30.34 0.37 19.33
CA PRO A 115 -29.28 1.24 18.81
C PRO A 115 -29.86 2.58 18.35
N VAL A 116 -29.12 3.67 18.58
CA VAL A 116 -29.51 5.01 18.12
C VAL A 116 -28.53 5.47 17.05
N ILE A 117 -28.98 5.54 15.81
CA ILE A 117 -28.19 6.09 14.70
C ILE A 117 -28.31 7.62 14.76
N HIS A 118 -27.18 8.30 14.97
CA HIS A 118 -27.12 9.76 14.97
C HIS A 118 -26.88 10.32 13.57
N HIS A 119 -25.96 9.69 12.81
CA HIS A 119 -25.63 10.12 11.46
C HIS A 119 -25.04 9.00 10.61
N VAL A 120 -25.23 9.11 9.30
CA VAL A 120 -24.54 8.33 8.28
C VAL A 120 -23.95 9.30 7.25
N HIS A 121 -22.62 9.35 7.17
CA HIS A 121 -21.92 10.13 6.16
C HIS A 121 -21.54 9.21 5.00
N ARG A 122 -21.85 9.62 3.76
CA ARG A 122 -21.47 8.93 2.53
C ARG A 122 -20.33 9.68 1.89
N LYS A 123 -19.26 8.99 1.54
CA LYS A 123 -18.05 9.55 0.95
C LYS A 123 -18.37 10.37 -0.28
N ASN A 124 -17.95 11.63 -0.32
CA ASN A 124 -18.24 12.55 -1.41
C ASN A 124 -17.23 12.44 -2.55
N PHE A 125 -15.96 12.24 -2.23
CA PHE A 125 -14.87 12.17 -3.19
C PHE A 125 -14.37 10.73 -3.33
N LEU A 126 -14.66 10.13 -4.49
CA LEU A 126 -14.29 8.74 -4.78
C LEU A 126 -12.99 8.73 -5.59
N PRO A 127 -11.89 8.21 -5.04
CA PRO A 127 -10.62 8.17 -5.77
C PRO A 127 -10.69 7.22 -6.96
N THR A 128 -10.18 7.69 -8.13
CA THR A 128 -10.13 6.96 -9.40
C THR A 128 -8.74 7.01 -10.02
N TYR A 129 -7.71 7.13 -9.20
CA TYR A 129 -6.32 7.26 -9.60
C TYR A 129 -5.42 6.26 -8.88
N GLY A 130 -4.28 5.94 -9.51
CA GLY A 130 -3.28 5.03 -8.93
C GLY A 130 -3.82 3.61 -8.76
N LEU A 131 -4.07 3.20 -7.52
CA LEU A 131 -4.62 1.89 -7.18
C LEU A 131 -6.15 1.89 -7.03
N PHE A 132 -6.77 3.06 -7.10
CA PHE A 132 -8.16 3.25 -6.76
C PHE A 132 -9.03 3.32 -8.01
N ASP A 133 -10.20 2.66 -7.95
CA ASP A 133 -11.24 2.71 -8.98
C ASP A 133 -12.62 2.68 -8.28
N GLU A 134 -12.77 3.50 -7.24
CA GLU A 134 -13.91 3.39 -6.30
C GLU A 134 -15.22 3.79 -6.96
N ALA A 135 -15.21 4.84 -7.81
CA ALA A 135 -16.40 5.32 -8.50
C ALA A 135 -17.04 4.31 -9.48
N ARG A 136 -16.31 3.24 -9.81
CA ARG A 136 -16.84 2.13 -10.61
C ARG A 136 -17.82 1.26 -9.83
N PHE A 137 -17.69 1.19 -8.50
CA PHE A 137 -18.40 0.23 -7.65
C PHE A 137 -19.38 0.87 -6.69
N VAL A 138 -19.20 2.16 -6.36
CA VAL A 138 -20.04 2.91 -5.42
C VAL A 138 -20.37 4.29 -5.96
N GLU A 139 -21.46 4.87 -5.47
CA GLU A 139 -21.87 6.23 -5.78
C GLU A 139 -21.38 7.21 -4.72
N ALA A 140 -21.04 8.42 -5.17
CA ALA A 140 -20.64 9.51 -4.30
C ALA A 140 -21.80 9.99 -3.41
N GLY A 141 -21.46 10.39 -2.19
CA GLY A 141 -22.33 11.21 -1.33
C GLY A 141 -22.46 12.63 -1.88
N ARG A 142 -23.32 13.42 -1.23
CA ARG A 142 -23.57 14.82 -1.63
C ARG A 142 -23.68 15.77 -0.45
N ASP A 143 -23.34 15.31 0.76
CA ASP A 143 -23.61 16.04 1.99
C ASP A 143 -22.41 15.91 2.94
N VAL A 144 -21.97 17.05 3.46
CA VAL A 144 -21.00 17.13 4.56
C VAL A 144 -21.63 18.00 5.62
N ARG A 145 -21.88 17.45 6.80
CA ARG A 145 -22.49 18.20 7.91
C ARG A 145 -22.06 17.68 9.27
N ALA A 146 -22.18 18.57 10.24
CA ALA A 146 -22.09 18.23 11.64
C ALA A 146 -23.44 17.73 12.19
N PHE A 147 -23.39 16.93 13.24
CA PHE A 147 -24.56 16.40 13.94
C PHE A 147 -24.35 16.43 15.45
N ASP A 148 -25.44 16.41 16.20
CA ASP A 148 -25.40 16.47 17.64
C ASP A 148 -25.13 15.10 18.25
N THR A 149 -24.30 15.07 19.29
CA THR A 149 -23.99 13.92 20.13
C THR A 149 -24.19 14.29 21.61
N PRO A 150 -24.22 13.31 22.51
CA PRO A 150 -24.39 13.62 23.96
C PRO A 150 -23.29 14.52 24.55
N TRP A 151 -22.13 14.65 23.89
CA TRP A 151 -20.97 15.40 24.39
C TRP A 151 -20.65 16.67 23.58
N GLY A 152 -21.26 16.89 22.43
CA GLY A 152 -21.04 18.03 21.55
C GLY A 152 -21.38 17.74 20.10
N ARG A 153 -20.97 18.61 19.17
CA ARG A 153 -21.18 18.41 17.75
C ARG A 153 -20.01 17.70 17.11
N ALA A 154 -20.29 16.71 16.27
CA ALA A 154 -19.31 15.93 15.54
C ALA A 154 -19.58 15.99 14.03
N ALA A 155 -18.55 15.71 13.23
CA ALA A 155 -18.69 15.39 11.81
C ALA A 155 -17.88 14.15 11.49
N MET A 156 -18.22 13.50 10.37
CA MET A 156 -17.49 12.36 9.83
C MET A 156 -17.03 12.66 8.41
N LEU A 157 -15.84 12.20 8.06
CA LEU A 157 -15.27 12.19 6.71
C LEU A 157 -14.75 10.77 6.43
N VAL A 158 -14.79 10.38 5.17
CA VAL A 158 -14.26 9.08 4.75
C VAL A 158 -13.07 9.29 3.81
N CYS A 159 -11.90 8.96 4.30
CA CYS A 159 -10.64 8.86 3.54
C CYS A 159 -10.39 10.07 2.62
N GLU A 160 -10.65 9.93 1.31
CA GLU A 160 -10.43 10.97 0.30
C GLU A 160 -11.14 12.29 0.60
N ASP A 161 -12.25 12.27 1.31
CA ASP A 161 -12.94 13.50 1.71
C ASP A 161 -11.99 14.46 2.45
N ALA A 162 -11.12 13.94 3.31
CA ALA A 162 -10.19 14.75 4.09
C ALA A 162 -9.12 15.45 3.23
N TRP A 163 -8.82 14.95 2.02
CA TRP A 163 -7.86 15.59 1.10
C TRP A 163 -8.41 16.86 0.43
N HIS A 164 -9.70 17.08 0.54
CA HIS A 164 -10.37 18.26 0.01
C HIS A 164 -10.66 19.23 1.16
N SER A 165 -9.87 20.30 1.30
CA SER A 165 -9.95 21.27 2.41
C SER A 165 -11.37 21.80 2.67
N ILE A 166 -12.18 21.90 1.61
CA ILE A 166 -13.57 22.37 1.69
C ILE A 166 -14.45 21.50 2.60
N THR A 167 -14.21 20.19 2.71
CA THR A 167 -15.02 19.31 3.56
C THR A 167 -14.80 19.58 5.05
N GLY A 168 -13.53 19.76 5.46
CA GLY A 168 -13.17 20.19 6.80
C GLY A 168 -13.76 21.56 7.13
N THR A 169 -13.70 22.50 6.19
CA THR A 169 -14.25 23.84 6.33
C THR A 169 -15.78 23.81 6.51
N ILE A 170 -16.50 23.02 5.69
CA ILE A 170 -17.97 22.87 5.84
C ILE A 170 -18.31 22.28 7.20
N ALA A 171 -17.62 21.20 7.63
CA ALA A 171 -17.84 20.59 8.93
C ALA A 171 -17.64 21.58 10.09
N ALA A 172 -16.58 22.39 10.02
CA ALA A 172 -16.26 23.40 11.03
C ALA A 172 -17.26 24.55 11.07
N LEU A 173 -17.68 25.07 9.90
CA LEU A 173 -18.69 26.11 9.78
C LEU A 173 -20.05 25.63 10.28
N ASP A 174 -20.39 24.34 10.12
CA ASP A 174 -21.59 23.72 10.69
C ASP A 174 -21.42 23.38 12.19
N GLY A 175 -20.31 23.80 12.80
CA GLY A 175 -20.09 23.76 14.23
C GLY A 175 -19.47 22.48 14.77
N ALA A 176 -18.84 21.67 13.96
CA ALA A 176 -18.13 20.49 14.45
C ALA A 176 -17.04 20.87 15.46
N GLU A 177 -17.00 20.16 16.56
CA GLU A 177 -15.96 20.23 17.59
C GLU A 177 -14.95 19.08 17.44
N VAL A 178 -15.42 17.95 16.89
CA VAL A 178 -14.61 16.78 16.60
C VAL A 178 -14.95 16.24 15.21
N VAL A 179 -13.94 15.96 14.41
CA VAL A 179 -14.09 15.30 13.11
C VAL A 179 -13.47 13.91 13.17
N PHE A 180 -14.23 12.90 12.77
CA PHE A 180 -13.79 11.52 12.64
C PHE A 180 -13.49 11.21 11.20
N VAL A 181 -12.24 10.86 10.88
CA VAL A 181 -11.78 10.48 9.54
C VAL A 181 -11.53 8.97 9.53
N SER A 182 -12.48 8.20 9.04
CA SER A 182 -12.30 6.76 8.82
C SER A 182 -11.56 6.53 7.51
N SER A 183 -10.44 5.81 7.52
CA SER A 183 -9.55 5.67 6.36
C SER A 183 -9.07 4.24 6.13
N ALA A 184 -8.78 3.94 4.86
CA ALA A 184 -8.10 2.74 4.39
C ALA A 184 -6.94 3.15 3.46
N ALA A 185 -6.00 3.93 4.00
CA ALA A 185 -4.89 4.51 3.25
C ALA A 185 -3.74 3.52 3.07
N PRO A 186 -3.39 3.13 1.82
CA PRO A 186 -2.28 2.23 1.57
C PRO A 186 -0.93 2.87 1.89
N ALA A 187 -0.01 2.06 2.42
CA ALA A 187 1.38 2.44 2.62
C ALA A 187 2.06 2.70 1.27
N ARG A 188 2.80 3.81 1.18
CA ARG A 188 3.56 4.25 0.01
C ARG A 188 4.81 5.00 0.41
N GLY A 189 5.88 4.80 -0.36
CA GLY A 189 7.14 5.52 -0.20
C GLY A 189 8.04 4.93 0.88
N PRO A 190 8.93 4.00 0.52
CA PRO A 190 9.84 3.31 1.45
C PRO A 190 11.17 4.06 1.66
N TRP A 191 11.34 5.26 1.10
CA TRP A 191 12.60 6.02 1.15
C TRP A 191 12.87 6.63 2.51
N PRO A 192 14.17 6.83 2.88
CA PRO A 192 14.56 7.50 4.11
C PRO A 192 14.00 8.92 4.17
N ARG A 193 13.67 9.36 5.37
CA ARG A 193 13.15 10.69 5.63
C ARG A 193 13.90 11.34 6.78
N ALA A 194 14.01 12.67 6.73
CA ALA A 194 14.65 13.45 7.78
C ALA A 194 13.78 13.60 9.05
N ASP A 195 12.47 13.32 8.96
CA ASP A 195 11.58 13.36 10.10
C ASP A 195 11.67 12.08 10.95
N ALA A 196 11.41 12.21 12.24
CA ALA A 196 11.59 11.15 13.22
C ALA A 196 10.55 10.00 13.14
N THR A 197 9.60 10.03 12.20
CA THR A 197 8.49 9.06 12.20
C THR A 197 8.87 7.68 11.70
N GLY A 198 9.94 7.56 10.91
CA GLY A 198 10.45 6.27 10.40
C GLY A 198 9.47 5.46 9.53
N GLY A 199 8.27 5.99 9.27
CA GLY A 199 7.20 5.31 8.56
C GLY A 199 7.19 5.56 7.04
N PRO A 200 6.25 4.92 6.29
CA PRO A 200 6.02 5.22 4.88
C PRO A 200 5.72 6.69 4.64
N ALA A 201 6.13 7.23 3.49
CA ALA A 201 5.89 8.63 3.16
C ALA A 201 4.39 9.01 3.16
N SER A 202 3.50 8.06 2.86
CA SER A 202 2.05 8.25 2.93
C SER A 202 1.57 8.54 4.36
N VAL A 203 2.14 7.91 5.37
CA VAL A 203 1.77 8.15 6.79
C VAL A 203 2.02 9.60 7.17
N TYR A 204 3.18 10.14 6.80
CA TYR A 204 3.47 11.54 7.05
C TYR A 204 2.54 12.51 6.32
N ARG A 205 2.19 12.19 5.06
CA ARG A 205 1.23 13.03 4.32
C ARG A 205 -0.11 13.06 5.05
N TRP A 206 -0.58 11.92 5.54
CA TRP A 206 -1.80 11.83 6.33
C TRP A 206 -1.67 12.58 7.66
N GLU A 207 -0.58 12.39 8.41
CA GLU A 207 -0.35 13.13 9.65
C GLU A 207 -0.41 14.64 9.42
N ARG A 208 0.33 15.14 8.41
CA ARG A 208 0.30 16.56 8.05
C ARG A 208 -1.11 17.04 7.73
N LEU A 209 -1.84 16.32 6.89
CA LEU A 209 -3.20 16.66 6.49
C LEU A 209 -4.14 16.76 7.69
N ILE A 210 -4.09 15.80 8.60
CA ILE A 210 -4.94 15.77 9.79
C ILE A 210 -4.59 16.92 10.77
N ARG A 211 -3.30 17.23 10.90
CA ARG A 211 -2.82 18.37 11.68
C ARG A 211 -3.29 19.70 11.08
N ASP A 212 -3.14 19.85 9.76
CA ASP A 212 -3.55 21.05 9.04
C ASP A 212 -5.08 21.28 9.19
N ILE A 213 -5.91 20.24 9.04
CA ILE A 213 -7.36 20.32 9.26
C ILE A 213 -7.69 20.73 10.71
N ALA A 214 -6.98 20.15 11.68
CA ALA A 214 -7.23 20.43 13.10
C ALA A 214 -6.86 21.87 13.46
N GLU A 215 -5.71 22.36 13.00
CA GLU A 215 -5.19 23.69 13.28
C GLU A 215 -5.99 24.79 12.58
N GLU A 216 -6.25 24.65 11.27
CA GLU A 216 -6.99 25.64 10.49
C GLU A 216 -8.38 25.91 11.06
N HIS A 217 -9.05 24.89 11.58
CA HIS A 217 -10.42 25.01 12.05
C HIS A 217 -10.55 25.04 13.57
N GLY A 218 -9.45 24.89 14.30
CA GLY A 218 -9.43 24.88 15.77
C GLY A 218 -10.36 23.81 16.34
N MET A 219 -10.23 22.54 15.89
CA MET A 219 -11.06 21.41 16.32
C MET A 219 -10.24 20.14 16.52
N PHE A 220 -10.75 19.16 17.26
CA PHE A 220 -10.12 17.84 17.34
C PHE A 220 -10.37 17.06 16.04
N VAL A 221 -9.35 16.36 15.56
CA VAL A 221 -9.48 15.45 14.41
C VAL A 221 -8.90 14.08 14.76
N SER A 222 -9.70 13.04 14.56
CA SER A 222 -9.32 11.64 14.79
C SER A 222 -9.25 10.92 13.47
N LEU A 223 -8.09 10.37 13.12
CA LEU A 223 -7.88 9.48 11.95
C LEU A 223 -7.79 8.04 12.43
N SER A 224 -8.68 7.19 11.97
CA SER A 224 -8.58 5.73 12.14
C SER A 224 -8.30 5.07 10.81
N ASN A 225 -7.22 4.28 10.71
CA ASN A 225 -6.75 3.65 9.48
C ASN A 225 -6.66 2.13 9.61
N LEU A 226 -6.84 1.41 8.49
CA LEU A 226 -6.67 -0.05 8.44
C LEU A 226 -5.22 -0.47 8.63
N VAL A 227 -5.02 -1.71 9.03
CA VAL A 227 -3.72 -2.41 9.11
C VAL A 227 -3.80 -3.71 8.29
N GLY A 228 -2.66 -4.15 7.76
CA GLY A 228 -2.52 -5.43 7.07
C GLY A 228 -2.52 -5.33 5.55
N SER A 229 -2.39 -6.46 4.87
CA SER A 229 -2.29 -6.53 3.41
C SER A 229 -3.60 -6.98 2.78
N GLU A 230 -3.98 -6.38 1.66
CA GLU A 230 -5.06 -6.84 0.79
C GLU A 230 -4.56 -6.97 -0.65
N GLY A 231 -4.25 -8.18 -1.07
CA GLY A 231 -3.77 -8.45 -2.43
C GLY A 231 -2.49 -7.68 -2.76
N GLY A 232 -1.51 -7.69 -1.86
CA GLY A 232 -0.23 -6.99 -2.02
C GLY A 232 -0.27 -5.50 -1.68
N LYS A 233 -1.44 -4.93 -1.40
CA LYS A 233 -1.60 -3.53 -0.98
C LYS A 233 -1.58 -3.49 0.54
N MET A 234 -0.53 -2.91 1.12
CA MET A 234 -0.34 -2.85 2.58
C MET A 234 -1.00 -1.60 3.15
N PHE A 235 -1.81 -1.76 4.19
CA PHE A 235 -2.28 -0.69 5.07
C PHE A 235 -1.37 -0.59 6.27
N SER A 236 -0.85 0.59 6.52
CA SER A 236 0.17 0.80 7.56
C SER A 236 -0.38 1.07 8.95
N GLY A 237 -1.67 1.33 9.11
CA GLY A 237 -2.16 1.92 10.36
C GLY A 237 -1.65 3.36 10.50
N GLY A 238 -1.02 3.65 11.64
CA GLY A 238 -0.58 5.02 11.93
C GLY A 238 -1.75 5.94 12.23
N SER A 239 -2.78 5.42 12.87
CA SER A 239 -3.96 6.17 13.33
C SER A 239 -3.55 7.20 14.38
N ILE A 240 -4.12 8.41 14.33
CA ILE A 240 -3.76 9.53 15.19
C ILE A 240 -4.98 10.33 15.68
N ILE A 241 -4.81 11.03 16.79
CA ILE A 241 -5.72 12.09 17.24
C ILE A 241 -4.91 13.37 17.34
N CYS A 242 -5.36 14.42 16.65
CA CYS A 242 -4.80 15.76 16.71
C CYS A 242 -5.68 16.69 17.54
N GLY A 243 -5.04 17.55 18.31
CA GLY A 243 -5.67 18.63 19.05
C GLY A 243 -5.91 19.87 18.20
N PRO A 244 -6.71 20.85 18.72
CA PRO A 244 -7.11 22.05 17.98
C PRO A 244 -5.98 22.99 17.56
N HIS A 245 -4.75 22.80 18.07
CA HIS A 245 -3.53 23.51 17.67
C HIS A 245 -2.68 22.74 16.65
N GLY A 246 -3.23 21.70 16.00
CA GLY A 246 -2.49 20.86 15.06
C GLY A 246 -1.46 19.93 15.72
N ASP A 247 -1.47 19.80 17.03
CA ASP A 247 -0.58 18.94 17.80
C ASP A 247 -1.07 17.50 17.84
N VAL A 248 -0.18 16.54 17.58
CA VAL A 248 -0.50 15.11 17.72
C VAL A 248 -0.58 14.75 19.19
N ARG A 249 -1.78 14.42 19.67
CA ARG A 249 -2.05 14.04 21.07
C ARG A 249 -1.79 12.57 21.34
N THR A 250 -2.00 11.71 20.35
CA THR A 250 -1.70 10.28 20.42
C THR A 250 -1.57 9.70 19.02
N SER A 251 -0.78 8.64 18.92
CA SER A 251 -0.59 7.87 17.68
C SER A 251 -0.53 6.38 17.99
N LEU A 252 -1.00 5.56 17.06
CA LEU A 252 -0.91 4.10 17.13
C LEU A 252 0.28 3.59 16.30
N PRO A 253 0.85 2.42 16.67
CA PRO A 253 2.02 1.86 16.00
C PRO A 253 1.73 1.52 14.54
N LEU A 254 2.79 1.49 13.71
CA LEU A 254 2.67 1.05 12.31
C LEU A 254 2.57 -0.47 12.22
N PHE A 255 1.83 -0.94 11.22
CA PHE A 255 1.67 -2.35 10.81
C PHE A 255 1.12 -3.31 11.87
N THR A 256 0.63 -2.81 12.99
CA THR A 256 0.16 -3.63 14.12
C THR A 256 -1.26 -3.22 14.52
N PRO A 257 -2.20 -4.15 14.71
CA PRO A 257 -3.47 -3.87 15.36
C PRO A 257 -3.24 -3.27 16.76
N ALA A 258 -3.96 -2.19 17.06
CA ALA A 258 -3.80 -1.49 18.32
C ALA A 258 -5.04 -0.66 18.66
N MET A 259 -5.21 -0.36 19.94
CA MET A 259 -6.25 0.53 20.45
C MET A 259 -5.70 1.39 21.59
N THR A 260 -6.18 2.61 21.69
CA THR A 260 -5.87 3.53 22.79
C THR A 260 -7.09 4.38 23.15
N THR A 261 -7.03 5.06 24.29
CA THR A 261 -8.02 6.06 24.70
C THR A 261 -7.32 7.36 25.07
N LEU A 262 -7.87 8.48 24.61
CA LEU A 262 -7.43 9.82 24.93
C LEU A 262 -8.58 10.61 25.56
N THR A 263 -8.30 11.35 26.64
CA THR A 263 -9.24 12.33 27.20
C THR A 263 -8.97 13.70 26.58
N CYS A 264 -9.91 14.20 25.80
CA CYS A 264 -9.90 15.52 25.17
C CYS A 264 -10.66 16.52 26.02
N ASP A 265 -10.07 17.65 26.37
CA ASP A 265 -10.78 18.80 26.96
C ASP A 265 -11.31 19.69 25.84
N LEU A 266 -12.61 19.62 25.56
CA LEU A 266 -13.23 20.38 24.46
C LEU A 266 -13.12 21.91 24.64
N ARG A 267 -12.68 22.41 25.81
CA ARG A 267 -12.37 23.84 26.01
C ARG A 267 -11.09 24.27 25.30
N ASP A 268 -10.23 23.31 24.89
CA ASP A 268 -9.06 23.61 24.07
C ASP A 268 -9.47 24.22 22.73
N ILE A 269 -10.64 23.85 22.17
CA ILE A 269 -11.22 24.45 20.98
C ILE A 269 -11.39 25.96 21.11
N VAL A 270 -11.96 26.39 22.26
CA VAL A 270 -12.17 27.82 22.52
C VAL A 270 -10.82 28.55 22.64
N ARG A 271 -9.80 27.93 23.25
CA ARG A 271 -8.45 28.49 23.37
C ARG A 271 -7.82 28.64 21.99
N ALA A 272 -7.81 27.56 21.19
CA ALA A 272 -7.23 27.57 19.84
C ALA A 272 -7.90 28.62 18.93
N ARG A 273 -9.23 28.69 18.95
CA ARG A 273 -9.99 29.67 18.15
C ARG A 273 -9.84 31.12 18.66
N ALA A 274 -9.50 31.31 19.94
CA ALA A 274 -9.15 32.62 20.45
C ALA A 274 -7.73 33.06 20.06
N ASP A 275 -6.79 32.11 20.04
CA ASP A 275 -5.39 32.35 19.64
C ASP A 275 -5.26 32.59 18.11
N ALA A 276 -6.03 31.82 17.30
CA ALA A 276 -6.06 31.94 15.84
C ALA A 276 -7.52 31.88 15.33
N PRO A 277 -8.19 33.02 15.11
CA PRO A 277 -9.62 33.07 14.77
C PRO A 277 -9.92 32.76 13.30
N LEU A 278 -9.16 31.88 12.65
CA LEU A 278 -9.24 31.57 11.22
C LEU A 278 -10.63 31.16 10.75
N LEU A 279 -11.34 30.33 11.54
CA LEU A 279 -12.71 29.93 11.21
C LEU A 279 -13.69 31.11 11.25
N SER A 280 -13.50 32.03 12.19
CA SER A 280 -14.31 33.26 12.28
C SER A 280 -14.10 34.16 11.07
N ASP A 281 -12.85 34.27 10.60
CA ASP A 281 -12.50 35.06 9.43
C ASP A 281 -13.16 34.48 8.14
N VAL A 282 -13.12 33.15 7.98
CA VAL A 282 -13.82 32.47 6.87
C VAL A 282 -15.33 32.69 6.95
N ALA A 283 -15.94 32.55 8.16
CA ALA A 283 -17.37 32.75 8.33
C ALA A 283 -17.81 34.18 7.99
N GLN A 284 -17.01 35.18 8.37
CA GLN A 284 -17.29 36.58 8.05
C GLN A 284 -17.10 36.89 6.55
N ALA A 285 -16.09 36.30 5.92
CA ALA A 285 -15.80 36.50 4.51
C ALA A 285 -16.71 35.66 3.57
N TRP A 286 -17.47 34.71 4.11
CA TRP A 286 -18.20 33.71 3.34
C TRP A 286 -19.08 34.30 2.20
N PRO A 287 -19.88 35.35 2.40
CA PRO A 287 -20.71 35.90 1.33
C PRO A 287 -19.92 36.39 0.11
N HIS A 288 -18.70 36.87 0.32
CA HIS A 288 -17.79 37.28 -0.75
C HIS A 288 -17.09 36.08 -1.37
N LEU A 289 -16.69 35.09 -0.56
CA LEU A 289 -16.04 33.87 -1.04
C LEU A 289 -16.99 33.06 -1.93
N GLU A 290 -18.24 32.89 -1.55
CA GLU A 290 -19.27 32.22 -2.33
C GLU A 290 -19.45 32.86 -3.70
N GLN A 291 -19.57 34.20 -3.74
CA GLN A 291 -19.65 34.94 -5.00
C GLN A 291 -18.42 34.75 -5.89
N ASN A 292 -17.22 34.77 -5.27
CA ASN A 292 -15.99 34.58 -6.00
C ASN A 292 -15.86 33.15 -6.55
N ILE A 293 -16.28 32.13 -5.79
CA ILE A 293 -16.32 30.73 -6.25
C ILE A 293 -17.30 30.61 -7.43
N ALA A 294 -18.52 31.13 -7.30
CA ALA A 294 -19.51 31.09 -8.36
C ALA A 294 -19.01 31.78 -9.63
N ALA A 295 -18.39 32.97 -9.50
CA ALA A 295 -17.80 33.68 -10.62
C ALA A 295 -16.62 32.91 -11.25
N ALA A 296 -15.77 32.29 -10.44
CA ALA A 296 -14.65 31.48 -10.94
C ALA A 296 -15.12 30.28 -11.76
N MET A 297 -16.20 29.60 -11.31
CA MET A 297 -16.79 28.48 -12.03
C MET A 297 -17.44 28.86 -13.37
N GLN A 298 -17.82 30.11 -13.52
CA GLN A 298 -18.42 30.65 -14.78
C GLN A 298 -17.39 31.24 -15.73
N ARG A 299 -16.17 31.52 -15.29
CA ARG A 299 -15.11 32.03 -16.15
C ARG A 299 -14.72 30.96 -17.16
N THR A 300 -14.64 31.32 -18.42
CA THR A 300 -14.06 30.46 -19.45
C THR A 300 -12.61 30.20 -19.05
N PRO A 301 -12.17 28.95 -18.94
CA PRO A 301 -10.78 28.65 -18.68
C PRO A 301 -9.90 29.34 -19.72
N TYR A 302 -8.85 30.01 -19.29
CA TYR A 302 -7.82 30.49 -20.19
C TYR A 302 -7.20 29.27 -20.84
N VAL A 303 -7.56 29.00 -22.08
CA VAL A 303 -6.93 27.92 -22.85
C VAL A 303 -5.54 28.45 -23.23
N LEU A 304 -4.51 27.97 -22.54
CA LEU A 304 -3.17 28.03 -23.08
C LEU A 304 -3.18 27.14 -24.33
N SER A 305 -3.39 27.73 -25.51
CA SER A 305 -3.11 27.05 -26.76
C SER A 305 -1.60 26.90 -26.84
N TYR A 306 -1.10 25.71 -26.63
CA TYR A 306 0.25 25.33 -27.02
C TYR A 306 0.31 25.13 -28.54
N ASP A 307 -0.14 26.10 -29.31
CA ASP A 307 0.22 26.18 -30.70
C ASP A 307 1.66 26.71 -30.75
N ALA A 308 2.58 25.90 -31.21
CA ALA A 308 3.99 26.24 -31.41
C ALA A 308 4.23 27.45 -32.36
N ALA A 309 3.16 28.13 -32.81
CA ALA A 309 3.19 29.31 -33.64
C ALA A 309 3.09 30.64 -32.84
N ASP A 310 2.73 30.61 -31.56
CA ASP A 310 2.60 31.80 -30.71
C ASP A 310 3.73 31.90 -29.65
N GLU A 311 4.96 31.64 -30.03
CA GLU A 311 6.08 32.12 -29.23
C GLU A 311 6.12 33.65 -29.31
N PRO A 312 6.02 34.38 -28.18
CA PRO A 312 6.24 35.82 -28.21
C PRO A 312 7.67 36.09 -28.64
N THR A 313 7.84 36.69 -29.80
CA THR A 313 9.16 37.02 -30.36
C THR A 313 9.85 38.17 -29.65
N ASP A 314 9.36 38.61 -28.50
CA ASP A 314 9.91 39.76 -27.81
C ASP A 314 10.51 39.38 -26.43
N GLY A 315 11.80 39.20 -26.38
CA GLY A 315 12.59 39.53 -25.18
C GLY A 315 13.06 38.40 -24.28
N VAL A 316 13.07 37.13 -24.73
CA VAL A 316 13.87 36.10 -24.02
C VAL A 316 15.32 36.19 -24.55
N PRO A 317 16.33 36.49 -23.72
CA PRO A 317 17.71 36.46 -24.18
C PRO A 317 18.03 35.04 -24.64
N ALA A 318 18.51 34.90 -25.88
CA ALA A 318 19.06 33.65 -26.38
C ALA A 318 20.11 33.13 -25.37
N VAL A 319 19.84 31.93 -24.84
CA VAL A 319 20.83 31.19 -24.04
C VAL A 319 22.00 30.93 -24.97
N ARG A 320 23.11 31.65 -24.76
CA ARG A 320 24.35 31.47 -25.52
C ARG A 320 24.81 30.02 -25.30
N ASP A 321 25.00 29.31 -26.38
CA ASP A 321 25.81 28.08 -26.44
C ASP A 321 27.09 28.28 -25.66
N GLY A 322 27.31 27.49 -24.61
CA GLY A 322 28.62 27.48 -23.95
C GLY A 322 28.68 27.12 -22.48
N ALA A 323 27.62 26.74 -21.83
CA ALA A 323 27.72 26.25 -20.46
C ALA A 323 27.28 24.77 -20.37
N ARG A 324 28.24 23.86 -20.47
CA ARG A 324 28.09 22.53 -19.89
C ARG A 324 27.88 22.70 -18.40
N ALA A 325 26.64 22.67 -17.95
CA ALA A 325 26.31 22.60 -16.55
C ALA A 325 26.81 21.25 -16.02
N SER A 326 27.95 21.25 -15.35
CA SER A 326 28.32 20.13 -14.48
C SER A 326 27.33 20.14 -13.34
N VAL A 327 26.45 19.15 -13.31
CA VAL A 327 25.56 18.90 -12.17
C VAL A 327 26.45 18.63 -10.97
N ARG A 328 26.57 19.61 -10.07
CA ARG A 328 27.24 19.41 -8.78
C ARG A 328 26.37 18.46 -7.96
N SER A 329 26.99 17.44 -7.40
CA SER A 329 26.36 16.52 -6.44
C SER A 329 25.76 17.37 -5.30
N GLY A 330 24.43 17.39 -5.20
CA GLY A 330 23.69 18.13 -4.17
C GLY A 330 22.60 19.08 -4.69
N GLU A 331 22.47 19.29 -6.00
CA GLU A 331 21.39 20.12 -6.55
C GLU A 331 20.09 19.31 -6.64
N VAL A 332 19.09 19.66 -5.83
CA VAL A 332 17.75 19.06 -5.91
C VAL A 332 17.08 19.58 -7.19
N VAL A 333 17.03 18.77 -8.22
CA VAL A 333 16.33 19.10 -9.45
C VAL A 333 14.83 19.01 -9.19
N SER A 334 14.12 20.14 -9.33
CA SER A 334 12.67 20.20 -9.20
C SER A 334 12.00 19.18 -10.14
N GLY A 335 11.10 18.36 -9.60
CA GLY A 335 10.36 17.34 -10.35
C GLY A 335 11.09 15.99 -10.51
N ALA A 336 12.28 15.80 -9.95
CA ALA A 336 12.92 14.48 -9.94
C ALA A 336 12.04 13.45 -9.20
N PRO A 337 12.02 12.17 -9.66
CA PRO A 337 11.34 11.12 -8.93
C PRO A 337 11.96 10.89 -7.55
N ALA A 338 11.22 10.26 -6.65
CA ALA A 338 11.74 9.88 -5.34
C ALA A 338 13.04 9.07 -5.49
N PRO A 339 14.00 9.24 -4.55
CA PRO A 339 15.27 8.53 -4.61
C PRO A 339 15.08 7.01 -4.52
N LEU A 340 16.03 6.26 -5.08
CA LEU A 340 16.04 4.79 -5.00
C LEU A 340 16.45 4.28 -3.61
N GLU A 341 17.01 5.14 -2.76
CA GLU A 341 17.35 4.79 -1.40
C GLU A 341 16.11 4.30 -0.63
N ILE A 342 16.29 3.28 0.21
CA ILE A 342 15.23 2.74 1.05
C ILE A 342 15.56 2.86 2.53
N ASN A 343 14.54 3.02 3.35
CA ASN A 343 14.62 2.77 4.77
C ASN A 343 14.54 1.24 4.99
N ALA A 344 15.70 0.59 5.02
CA ALA A 344 15.77 -0.87 5.02
C ALA A 344 15.06 -1.53 6.22
N PRO A 345 15.14 -1.00 7.47
CA PRO A 345 14.33 -1.50 8.60
C PRO A 345 12.83 -1.43 8.34
N LEU A 346 12.34 -0.34 7.76
CA LEU A 346 10.94 -0.18 7.40
C LEU A 346 10.52 -1.17 6.32
N VAL A 347 11.34 -1.34 5.28
CA VAL A 347 11.07 -2.29 4.18
C VAL A 347 11.07 -3.72 4.70
N GLU A 348 11.99 -4.09 5.57
CA GLU A 348 11.98 -5.40 6.23
C GLU A 348 10.66 -5.65 6.98
N GLN A 349 10.27 -4.73 7.87
CA GLN A 349 9.02 -4.84 8.63
C GLN A 349 7.81 -4.99 7.70
N TRP A 350 7.78 -4.23 6.62
CA TRP A 350 6.72 -4.25 5.63
C TRP A 350 6.65 -5.60 4.91
N LEU A 351 7.78 -6.11 4.41
CA LEU A 351 7.83 -7.36 3.66
C LEU A 351 7.59 -8.59 4.55
N VAL A 352 8.09 -8.58 5.78
CA VAL A 352 7.79 -9.62 6.79
C VAL A 352 6.29 -9.67 7.07
N GLN A 353 5.65 -8.53 7.26
CA GLN A 353 4.21 -8.49 7.48
C GLN A 353 3.42 -8.91 6.23
N PHE A 354 3.87 -8.48 5.05
CA PHE A 354 3.28 -8.91 3.77
C PHE A 354 3.30 -10.44 3.62
N ILE A 355 4.44 -11.09 3.88
CA ILE A 355 4.55 -12.56 3.82
C ILE A 355 3.56 -13.21 4.80
N ARG A 356 3.53 -12.77 6.05
CA ARG A 356 2.60 -13.30 7.07
C ARG A 356 1.14 -13.20 6.63
N ASP A 357 0.75 -12.05 6.12
CA ASP A 357 -0.62 -11.78 5.71
C ASP A 357 -1.03 -12.60 4.49
N GLU A 358 -0.17 -12.68 3.47
CA GLU A 358 -0.47 -13.43 2.26
C GLU A 358 -0.47 -14.95 2.47
N MET A 359 0.42 -15.45 3.33
CA MET A 359 0.44 -16.85 3.73
C MET A 359 -0.79 -17.22 4.56
N GLY A 360 -1.09 -16.42 5.59
CA GLY A 360 -2.25 -16.63 6.47
C GLY A 360 -3.59 -16.60 5.72
N ARG A 361 -3.74 -15.67 4.76
CA ARG A 361 -4.95 -15.58 3.91
C ARG A 361 -5.19 -16.84 3.09
N ARG A 362 -4.14 -17.49 2.63
CA ARG A 362 -4.22 -18.74 1.87
C ARG A 362 -4.30 -19.99 2.74
N GLY A 363 -4.26 -19.84 4.06
CA GLY A 363 -4.31 -20.95 5.02
C GLY A 363 -3.01 -21.76 5.10
N PHE A 364 -1.88 -21.18 4.72
CA PHE A 364 -0.58 -21.84 4.76
C PHE A 364 0.33 -21.25 5.83
N THR A 365 1.12 -22.13 6.45
CA THR A 365 2.12 -21.75 7.46
C THR A 365 3.56 -22.02 7.00
N LYS A 366 3.76 -22.80 5.93
CA LYS A 366 5.06 -23.21 5.42
C LYS A 366 5.34 -22.65 4.04
N ALA A 367 6.59 -22.24 3.82
CA ALA A 367 7.09 -21.78 2.53
C ALA A 367 8.13 -22.72 1.94
N VAL A 368 8.21 -22.81 0.61
CA VAL A 368 9.30 -23.46 -0.11
C VAL A 368 9.97 -22.43 -1.01
N ILE A 369 11.31 -22.38 -1.02
CA ILE A 369 12.10 -21.37 -1.73
C ILE A 369 13.23 -22.05 -2.51
N GLY A 370 13.35 -21.72 -3.80
CA GLY A 370 14.52 -22.10 -4.60
C GLY A 370 15.73 -21.27 -4.19
N LEU A 371 16.70 -21.85 -3.52
CA LEU A 371 17.91 -21.17 -3.06
C LEU A 371 19.05 -21.36 -4.06
N SER A 372 19.24 -20.36 -4.92
CA SER A 372 20.24 -20.41 -5.99
C SER A 372 21.66 -20.02 -5.57
N GLY A 373 21.82 -19.46 -4.37
CA GLY A 373 23.08 -18.84 -3.93
C GLY A 373 23.28 -17.42 -4.45
N GLY A 374 22.27 -16.82 -5.08
CA GLY A 374 22.21 -15.41 -5.46
C GLY A 374 21.51 -14.56 -4.40
N VAL A 375 21.75 -13.25 -4.42
CA VAL A 375 21.28 -12.30 -3.40
C VAL A 375 19.75 -12.28 -3.26
N ASP A 376 18.99 -12.36 -4.36
CA ASP A 376 17.52 -12.30 -4.34
C ASP A 376 16.93 -13.51 -3.59
N SER A 377 17.42 -14.72 -3.88
CA SER A 377 16.97 -15.92 -3.18
C SER A 377 17.39 -15.93 -1.70
N ALA A 378 18.56 -15.38 -1.39
CA ALA A 378 19.02 -15.20 -0.01
C ALA A 378 18.08 -14.22 0.73
N VAL A 379 17.84 -13.01 0.21
CA VAL A 379 16.96 -12.01 0.84
C VAL A 379 15.56 -12.55 1.04
N THR A 380 14.98 -13.25 0.04
CA THR A 380 13.67 -13.89 0.19
C THR A 380 13.66 -14.91 1.33
N THR A 381 14.73 -15.69 1.49
CA THR A 381 14.86 -16.70 2.56
C THR A 381 14.95 -16.04 3.94
N TYR A 382 15.75 -14.97 4.09
CA TYR A 382 15.85 -14.20 5.34
C TYR A 382 14.51 -13.61 5.75
N LEU A 383 13.79 -13.00 4.79
CA LEU A 383 12.47 -12.45 5.04
C LEU A 383 11.45 -13.51 5.44
N ALA A 384 11.47 -14.67 4.75
CA ALA A 384 10.59 -15.78 5.05
C ALA A 384 10.85 -16.38 6.44
N ALA A 385 12.12 -16.56 6.82
CA ALA A 385 12.50 -17.06 8.14
C ALA A 385 12.05 -16.10 9.26
N ARG A 386 12.17 -14.79 9.05
CA ARG A 386 11.67 -13.77 10.00
C ARG A 386 10.14 -13.69 10.05
N ALA A 387 9.48 -13.99 8.94
CA ALA A 387 8.02 -13.95 8.86
C ALA A 387 7.36 -15.18 9.49
N LEU A 388 7.88 -16.37 9.21
CA LEU A 388 7.23 -17.65 9.48
C LEU A 388 7.92 -18.49 10.57
N GLY A 389 9.17 -18.16 10.93
CA GLY A 389 10.09 -19.04 11.68
C GLY A 389 10.90 -19.93 10.75
N ALA A 390 12.17 -20.17 11.08
CA ALA A 390 13.09 -20.97 10.27
C ALA A 390 12.58 -22.41 10.04
N GLU A 391 11.92 -23.00 11.01
CA GLU A 391 11.32 -24.33 10.98
C GLU A 391 10.16 -24.47 9.97
N ASN A 392 9.63 -23.36 9.48
CA ASN A 392 8.54 -23.31 8.50
C ASN A 392 9.03 -22.94 7.10
N VAL A 393 10.35 -22.85 6.89
CA VAL A 393 10.96 -22.52 5.60
C VAL A 393 11.77 -23.70 5.09
N LEU A 394 11.35 -24.25 3.95
CA LEU A 394 12.10 -25.26 3.22
C LEU A 394 12.85 -24.60 2.07
N THR A 395 14.18 -24.65 2.08
CA THR A 395 15.01 -24.21 0.96
C THR A 395 15.41 -25.37 0.07
N VAL A 396 15.42 -25.14 -1.25
CA VAL A 396 15.72 -26.18 -2.23
C VAL A 396 16.83 -25.72 -3.16
N ARG A 397 17.95 -26.42 -3.12
CA ARG A 397 19.04 -26.28 -4.10
C ARG A 397 18.77 -27.23 -5.26
N MET A 398 18.80 -26.72 -6.48
CA MET A 398 18.46 -27.48 -7.70
C MET A 398 19.58 -27.35 -8.75
N PRO A 399 20.76 -27.92 -8.46
CA PRO A 399 21.87 -27.83 -9.39
C PRO A 399 21.61 -28.63 -10.67
N TYR A 400 22.09 -28.09 -11.79
CA TYR A 400 22.34 -28.82 -13.02
C TYR A 400 23.85 -29.09 -13.12
N ARG A 401 24.29 -30.09 -13.83
CA ARG A 401 25.74 -30.48 -13.95
C ARG A 401 26.68 -29.31 -14.28
N ALA A 402 26.21 -28.28 -14.97
CA ALA A 402 26.99 -27.10 -15.32
C ALA A 402 26.86 -25.96 -14.29
N SER A 403 26.07 -26.14 -13.22
CA SER A 403 25.93 -25.12 -12.18
C SER A 403 27.23 -24.90 -11.42
N SER A 404 27.48 -23.65 -11.06
CA SER A 404 28.70 -23.23 -10.33
C SER A 404 28.77 -23.86 -8.94
N ALA A 405 29.94 -24.36 -8.55
CA ALA A 405 30.21 -24.81 -7.20
C ALA A 405 30.05 -23.68 -6.16
N ASP A 406 30.39 -22.45 -6.54
CA ASP A 406 30.24 -21.27 -5.69
C ASP A 406 28.76 -20.99 -5.37
N SER A 407 27.84 -21.23 -6.31
CA SER A 407 26.41 -21.08 -6.08
C SER A 407 25.92 -22.02 -4.97
N LEU A 408 26.38 -23.26 -4.94
CA LEU A 408 26.04 -24.22 -3.89
C LEU A 408 26.66 -23.84 -2.53
N ALA A 409 27.91 -23.35 -2.54
CA ALA A 409 28.58 -22.87 -1.34
C ALA A 409 27.87 -21.65 -0.74
N HIS A 410 27.50 -20.68 -1.57
CA HIS A 410 26.76 -19.49 -1.13
C HIS A 410 25.36 -19.85 -0.59
N ALA A 411 24.65 -20.78 -1.24
CA ALA A 411 23.41 -21.30 -0.70
C ALA A 411 23.59 -21.98 0.66
N GLN A 412 24.72 -22.67 0.89
CA GLN A 412 25.04 -23.28 2.18
C GLN A 412 25.25 -22.24 3.27
N LEU A 413 25.90 -21.11 2.99
CA LEU A 413 26.06 -20.02 3.95
C LEU A 413 24.70 -19.53 4.50
N VAL A 414 23.71 -19.37 3.63
CA VAL A 414 22.34 -18.95 4.03
C VAL A 414 21.67 -20.02 4.89
N ILE A 415 21.81 -21.30 4.53
CA ILE A 415 21.24 -22.42 5.27
C ILE A 415 21.82 -22.50 6.67
N ASP A 416 23.14 -22.36 6.80
CA ASP A 416 23.86 -22.45 8.07
C ASP A 416 23.54 -21.26 8.99
N ASP A 417 23.46 -20.05 8.42
CA ASP A 417 23.16 -18.84 9.18
C ASP A 417 21.72 -18.82 9.73
N LEU A 418 20.75 -19.26 8.93
CA LEU A 418 19.34 -19.25 9.30
C LEU A 418 18.85 -20.55 9.96
N ALA A 419 19.64 -21.62 9.91
CA ALA A 419 19.28 -22.97 10.37
C ALA A 419 17.94 -23.46 9.76
N VAL A 420 17.67 -23.15 8.50
CA VAL A 420 16.45 -23.55 7.80
C VAL A 420 16.53 -24.99 7.27
N GLU A 421 15.37 -25.66 7.15
CA GLU A 421 15.30 -26.96 6.49
C GLU A 421 15.74 -26.82 5.02
N HIS A 422 16.53 -27.78 4.55
CA HIS A 422 17.00 -27.73 3.17
C HIS A 422 17.00 -29.10 2.49
N ARG A 423 16.91 -29.05 1.15
CA ARG A 423 17.08 -30.21 0.27
C ARG A 423 17.94 -29.84 -0.95
N THR A 424 18.69 -30.82 -1.42
CA THR A 424 19.39 -30.70 -2.70
C THR A 424 18.81 -31.73 -3.64
N LEU A 425 18.24 -31.28 -4.75
CA LEU A 425 17.64 -32.11 -5.79
C LEU A 425 18.31 -31.76 -7.12
N GLU A 426 19.19 -32.63 -7.60
CA GLU A 426 19.82 -32.45 -8.89
C GLU A 426 18.80 -32.61 -10.03
N ILE A 427 18.79 -31.65 -10.94
CA ILE A 427 17.83 -31.61 -12.06
C ILE A 427 18.42 -32.16 -13.37
N THR A 428 19.66 -32.63 -13.38
CA THR A 428 20.40 -33.04 -14.57
C THR A 428 19.65 -34.10 -15.38
N ASP A 429 19.23 -35.19 -14.74
CA ASP A 429 18.57 -36.30 -15.47
C ASP A 429 17.23 -35.87 -16.11
N ALA A 430 16.46 -35.04 -15.41
CA ALA A 430 15.19 -34.56 -15.92
C ALA A 430 15.37 -33.61 -17.12
N VAL A 431 16.34 -32.72 -17.05
CA VAL A 431 16.68 -31.78 -18.12
C VAL A 431 17.26 -32.54 -19.34
N ASP A 432 18.21 -33.41 -19.12
CA ASP A 432 18.86 -34.18 -20.17
C ASP A 432 17.90 -35.19 -20.79
N GLY A 433 17.04 -35.82 -20.00
CA GLY A 433 15.98 -36.71 -20.50
C GLY A 433 15.03 -36.03 -21.48
N TYR A 434 14.76 -34.75 -21.32
CA TYR A 434 14.01 -33.97 -22.31
C TYR A 434 14.90 -33.60 -23.52
N LEU A 435 16.10 -33.04 -23.24
CA LEU A 435 16.99 -32.50 -24.28
C LEU A 435 17.57 -33.56 -25.22
N GLN A 436 17.59 -34.85 -24.85
CA GLN A 436 17.97 -35.93 -25.75
C GLN A 436 17.06 -35.99 -26.99
N HIS A 437 15.82 -35.52 -26.90
CA HIS A 437 14.86 -35.44 -28.01
C HIS A 437 14.98 -34.15 -28.81
N GLU A 438 15.79 -33.18 -28.32
CA GLU A 438 15.99 -31.86 -28.91
C GLU A 438 17.49 -31.51 -28.99
N PRO A 439 18.30 -32.28 -29.78
CA PRO A 439 19.76 -32.16 -29.79
C PRO A 439 20.26 -30.81 -30.32
N ASP A 440 19.43 -30.09 -31.05
CA ASP A 440 19.70 -28.77 -31.64
C ASP A 440 19.31 -27.60 -30.72
N ALA A 441 18.88 -27.87 -29.47
CA ALA A 441 18.52 -26.84 -28.54
C ALA A 441 19.73 -25.93 -28.25
N ASP A 442 19.56 -24.63 -28.51
CA ASP A 442 20.52 -23.59 -28.17
C ASP A 442 20.60 -23.33 -26.66
N ALA A 443 21.52 -22.48 -26.25
CA ALA A 443 21.71 -22.15 -24.84
C ALA A 443 20.44 -21.57 -24.18
N ALA A 444 19.69 -20.73 -24.89
CA ALA A 444 18.46 -20.12 -24.37
C ALA A 444 17.35 -21.16 -24.17
N ARG A 445 17.16 -22.08 -25.12
CA ARG A 445 16.20 -23.20 -25.00
C ARG A 445 16.58 -24.10 -23.82
N ARG A 446 17.88 -24.44 -23.68
CA ARG A 446 18.38 -25.24 -22.53
C ARG A 446 18.14 -24.56 -21.21
N GLY A 447 18.44 -23.26 -21.08
CA GLY A 447 18.16 -22.44 -19.89
C GLY A 447 16.67 -22.43 -19.54
N ASN A 448 15.81 -22.32 -20.53
CA ASN A 448 14.36 -22.35 -20.32
C ASN A 448 13.87 -23.73 -19.82
N VAL A 449 14.46 -24.82 -20.29
CA VAL A 449 14.14 -26.18 -19.77
C VAL A 449 14.60 -26.31 -18.32
N MET A 450 15.82 -25.87 -17.98
CA MET A 450 16.31 -25.87 -16.60
C MET A 450 15.43 -25.08 -15.66
N ALA A 451 15.05 -23.86 -16.02
CA ALA A 451 14.18 -23.00 -15.21
C ALA A 451 12.81 -23.65 -14.95
N ARG A 452 12.20 -24.25 -15.99
CA ARG A 452 10.91 -24.95 -15.83
C ARG A 452 11.02 -26.25 -15.03
N THR A 453 12.13 -26.97 -15.12
CA THR A 453 12.38 -28.16 -14.28
C THR A 453 12.51 -27.75 -12.80
N ARG A 454 13.17 -26.62 -12.51
CA ARG A 454 13.22 -26.04 -11.15
C ARG A 454 11.83 -25.67 -10.64
N MET A 455 11.01 -25.07 -11.50
CA MET A 455 9.62 -24.76 -11.15
C MET A 455 8.82 -26.02 -10.83
N ILE A 456 8.89 -27.06 -11.66
CA ILE A 456 8.23 -28.36 -11.39
C ILE A 456 8.63 -28.89 -10.02
N THR A 457 9.93 -28.89 -9.70
CA THR A 457 10.46 -29.35 -8.40
C THR A 457 9.89 -28.57 -7.22
N LEU A 458 9.81 -27.23 -7.34
CA LEU A 458 9.27 -26.38 -6.27
C LEU A 458 7.78 -26.63 -6.04
N PHE A 459 6.99 -26.79 -7.11
CA PHE A 459 5.56 -27.04 -7.00
C PHE A 459 5.23 -28.44 -6.50
N ASP A 460 6.02 -29.46 -6.86
CA ASP A 460 5.92 -30.79 -6.28
C ASP A 460 6.18 -30.78 -4.77
N LEU A 461 7.26 -30.14 -4.34
CA LEU A 461 7.58 -30.00 -2.93
C LEU A 461 6.56 -29.15 -2.17
N SER A 462 6.00 -28.13 -2.80
CA SER A 462 4.89 -27.33 -2.29
C SER A 462 3.70 -28.23 -1.92
N ALA A 463 3.28 -29.08 -2.85
CA ALA A 463 2.18 -30.02 -2.61
C ALA A 463 2.53 -31.04 -1.50
N LYS A 464 3.74 -31.61 -1.54
CA LYS A 464 4.21 -32.61 -0.57
C LYS A 464 4.24 -32.07 0.86
N HIS A 465 4.72 -30.85 1.06
CA HIS A 465 4.92 -30.24 2.39
C HIS A 465 3.77 -29.32 2.82
N ARG A 466 2.71 -29.17 2.01
CA ARG A 466 1.62 -28.19 2.20
C ARG A 466 2.20 -26.79 2.44
N ALA A 467 3.11 -26.39 1.56
CA ALA A 467 3.83 -25.13 1.60
C ALA A 467 3.46 -24.27 0.38
N VAL A 468 3.77 -22.98 0.41
CA VAL A 468 3.62 -22.08 -0.74
C VAL A 468 4.99 -21.76 -1.32
N PRO A 469 5.21 -21.84 -2.64
CA PRO A 469 6.42 -21.34 -3.25
C PRO A 469 6.50 -19.82 -3.14
N LEU A 470 7.64 -19.29 -2.67
CA LEU A 470 7.91 -17.86 -2.69
C LEU A 470 8.80 -17.50 -3.87
N GLY A 471 8.41 -16.45 -4.59
CA GLY A 471 9.18 -15.90 -5.69
C GLY A 471 10.36 -15.06 -5.20
N THR A 472 11.39 -15.03 -6.03
CA THR A 472 12.65 -14.32 -5.74
C THR A 472 12.96 -13.23 -6.77
N GLY A 473 12.12 -13.06 -7.80
CA GLY A 473 12.36 -12.07 -8.86
C GLY A 473 12.15 -10.64 -8.38
N ASN A 474 13.08 -9.75 -8.74
CA ASN A 474 13.01 -8.34 -8.40
C ASN A 474 12.33 -7.50 -9.48
N LYS A 475 12.08 -6.21 -9.19
CA LYS A 475 11.40 -5.28 -10.09
C LYS A 475 12.15 -5.07 -11.40
N THR A 476 13.47 -4.92 -11.35
CA THR A 476 14.32 -4.67 -12.53
C THR A 476 14.25 -5.82 -13.50
N GLU A 477 14.42 -7.05 -13.02
CA GLU A 477 14.28 -8.27 -13.82
C GLU A 477 12.90 -8.38 -14.47
N ARG A 478 11.83 -8.11 -13.70
CA ARG A 478 10.47 -8.13 -14.22
C ARG A 478 10.23 -7.09 -15.31
N LEU A 479 10.74 -5.86 -15.13
CA LEU A 479 10.61 -4.79 -16.12
C LEU A 479 11.41 -5.08 -17.40
N PHE A 480 12.57 -5.70 -17.27
CA PHE A 480 13.42 -6.11 -18.39
C PHE A 480 12.95 -7.42 -19.03
N GLY A 481 11.96 -8.10 -18.45
CA GLY A 481 11.50 -9.42 -18.89
C GLY A 481 12.58 -10.49 -18.77
N TYR A 482 13.55 -10.29 -17.88
CA TYR A 482 14.69 -11.17 -17.65
C TYR A 482 14.33 -12.29 -16.67
N TYR A 483 13.46 -13.14 -17.12
CA TYR A 483 13.02 -14.36 -16.46
C TYR A 483 12.42 -15.31 -17.47
N THR A 484 12.40 -16.59 -17.14
CA THR A 484 11.71 -17.60 -17.95
C THR A 484 10.23 -17.60 -17.63
N TRP A 485 9.41 -17.21 -18.62
CA TRP A 485 7.96 -17.14 -18.48
C TRP A 485 7.38 -18.51 -18.10
N HIS A 486 6.46 -18.50 -17.12
CA HIS A 486 5.90 -19.69 -16.48
C HIS A 486 6.94 -20.61 -15.82
N ALA A 487 8.00 -20.02 -15.28
CA ALA A 487 8.97 -20.69 -14.43
C ALA A 487 9.28 -19.83 -13.20
N ASP A 488 10.23 -18.90 -13.31
CA ASP A 488 10.68 -18.05 -12.20
C ASP A 488 9.59 -17.09 -11.71
N ASP A 489 8.62 -16.75 -12.57
CA ASP A 489 7.48 -15.87 -12.27
C ASP A 489 6.22 -16.61 -11.77
N SER A 490 6.28 -17.95 -11.67
CA SER A 490 5.14 -18.78 -11.29
C SER A 490 4.76 -18.73 -9.79
N PRO A 491 5.67 -18.50 -8.83
CA PRO A 491 5.30 -18.44 -7.42
C PRO A 491 4.23 -17.39 -7.14
N PRO A 492 3.17 -17.74 -6.38
CA PRO A 492 2.02 -16.86 -6.18
C PRO A 492 2.26 -15.69 -5.22
N ILE A 493 3.36 -15.73 -4.46
CA ILE A 493 3.78 -14.67 -3.55
C ILE A 493 5.21 -14.30 -3.89
N ASN A 494 5.45 -13.04 -4.25
CA ASN A 494 6.79 -12.53 -4.56
C ASN A 494 7.09 -11.26 -3.75
N PRO A 495 7.80 -11.35 -2.62
CA PRO A 495 8.07 -10.22 -1.76
C PRO A 495 8.98 -9.16 -2.39
N LEU A 496 9.87 -9.54 -3.32
CA LEU A 496 10.83 -8.61 -3.94
C LEU A 496 10.30 -7.92 -5.21
N GLY A 497 9.11 -8.27 -5.66
CA GLY A 497 8.58 -7.89 -6.98
C GLY A 497 8.45 -6.39 -7.24
N ASP A 498 8.46 -5.54 -6.22
CA ASP A 498 8.45 -4.07 -6.32
C ASP A 498 9.75 -3.39 -5.85
N LEU A 499 10.80 -4.17 -5.56
CA LEU A 499 12.13 -3.64 -5.27
C LEU A 499 13.05 -3.71 -6.48
N TYR A 500 13.70 -2.58 -6.82
CA TYR A 500 14.79 -2.57 -7.78
C TYR A 500 15.99 -3.38 -7.27
N LYS A 501 16.84 -3.87 -8.17
CA LYS A 501 18.02 -4.66 -7.79
C LYS A 501 18.94 -3.93 -6.79
N THR A 502 19.15 -2.65 -7.00
CA THR A 502 19.94 -1.81 -6.07
C THR A 502 19.32 -1.73 -4.68
N GLN A 503 18.00 -1.74 -4.60
CA GLN A 503 17.26 -1.79 -3.33
C GLN A 503 17.35 -3.16 -2.67
N VAL A 504 17.36 -4.25 -3.45
CA VAL A 504 17.58 -5.60 -2.92
C VAL A 504 18.97 -5.72 -2.29
N TRP A 505 20.01 -5.17 -2.91
CA TRP A 505 21.35 -5.13 -2.30
C TRP A 505 21.39 -4.33 -1.00
N ALA A 506 20.70 -3.19 -0.94
CA ALA A 506 20.61 -2.41 0.29
C ALA A 506 19.89 -3.17 1.41
N LEU A 507 18.80 -3.85 1.07
CA LEU A 507 18.06 -4.68 2.01
C LEU A 507 18.89 -5.90 2.45
N ALA A 508 19.63 -6.55 1.55
CA ALA A 508 20.52 -7.67 1.86
C ALA A 508 21.56 -7.31 2.94
N ARG A 509 22.20 -6.14 2.78
CA ARG A 509 23.17 -5.64 3.78
C ARG A 509 22.52 -5.42 5.15
N HIS A 510 21.33 -4.86 5.16
CA HIS A 510 20.56 -4.65 6.39
C HIS A 510 20.16 -5.96 7.07
N LEU A 511 19.75 -6.97 6.29
CA LEU A 511 19.33 -8.28 6.79
C LEU A 511 20.50 -9.11 7.35
N GLY A 512 21.74 -8.73 7.02
CA GLY A 512 22.94 -9.47 7.41
C GLY A 512 23.29 -10.63 6.48
N VAL A 513 22.84 -10.59 5.21
CA VAL A 513 23.23 -11.57 4.19
C VAL A 513 24.76 -11.54 4.03
N PRO A 514 25.45 -12.69 3.97
CA PRO A 514 26.90 -12.75 3.81
C PRO A 514 27.42 -11.92 2.64
N ALA A 515 28.51 -11.18 2.85
CA ALA A 515 29.11 -10.28 1.86
C ALA A 515 29.47 -11.02 0.56
N ASP A 516 29.95 -12.25 0.64
CA ASP A 516 30.29 -13.09 -0.53
C ASP A 516 29.09 -13.28 -1.48
N ILE A 517 27.86 -13.24 -0.96
CA ILE A 517 26.63 -13.34 -1.76
C ILE A 517 26.25 -11.97 -2.35
N ILE A 518 26.41 -10.90 -1.56
CA ILE A 518 26.05 -9.54 -1.96
C ILE A 518 26.95 -9.02 -3.08
N ASP A 519 28.26 -9.28 -2.95
CA ASP A 519 29.30 -8.76 -3.84
C ASP A 519 29.51 -9.65 -5.09
N LYS A 520 28.87 -10.82 -5.13
CA LYS A 520 28.87 -11.69 -6.30
C LYS A 520 28.17 -10.99 -7.47
N PRO A 521 28.78 -10.97 -8.68
CA PRO A 521 28.09 -10.51 -9.88
C PRO A 521 26.76 -11.28 -10.08
N ALA A 522 25.67 -10.54 -10.32
CA ALA A 522 24.38 -11.14 -10.57
C ALA A 522 24.40 -11.99 -11.85
N SER A 523 23.90 -13.21 -11.79
CA SER A 523 23.85 -14.15 -12.91
C SER A 523 22.70 -15.13 -12.73
N ALA A 524 22.03 -15.46 -13.83
CA ALA A 524 21.05 -16.53 -13.90
C ALA A 524 21.67 -17.94 -13.77
N ASP A 525 23.02 -18.07 -13.84
CA ASP A 525 23.80 -19.33 -13.77
C ASP A 525 23.28 -20.41 -14.73
N LEU A 526 22.85 -19.99 -15.92
CA LEU A 526 22.36 -20.87 -16.98
C LEU A 526 23.47 -21.23 -18.00
N VAL A 527 24.45 -20.34 -18.14
CA VAL A 527 25.62 -20.49 -19.04
C VAL A 527 26.86 -20.05 -18.26
N GLN A 528 27.94 -20.81 -18.42
CA GLN A 528 29.21 -20.51 -17.75
C GLN A 528 29.74 -19.11 -18.14
N GLY A 529 30.04 -18.27 -17.13
CA GLY A 529 30.55 -16.91 -17.33
C GLY A 529 29.49 -15.87 -17.68
N GLN A 530 28.22 -16.23 -17.68
CA GLN A 530 27.11 -15.30 -17.88
C GLN A 530 26.98 -14.33 -16.71
N THR A 531 26.72 -13.05 -17.02
CA THR A 531 26.30 -12.04 -16.04
C THR A 531 25.09 -11.28 -16.57
N ASP A 532 24.19 -10.91 -15.66
CA ASP A 532 22.97 -10.19 -16.04
C ASP A 532 23.30 -8.84 -16.71
N GLU A 533 24.25 -8.08 -16.17
CA GLU A 533 24.68 -6.80 -16.73
C GLU A 533 25.32 -6.94 -18.12
N GLY A 534 26.02 -8.07 -18.36
CA GLY A 534 26.52 -8.41 -19.69
C GLY A 534 25.40 -8.64 -20.70
N ASP A 535 24.33 -9.36 -20.30
CA ASP A 535 23.16 -9.63 -21.13
C ASP A 535 22.30 -8.38 -21.35
N PHE A 536 22.32 -7.46 -20.40
CA PHE A 536 21.59 -6.20 -20.51
C PHE A 536 22.31 -5.19 -21.38
N GLY A 537 23.63 -5.15 -21.32
CA GLY A 537 24.46 -4.11 -21.90
C GLY A 537 24.46 -2.80 -21.11
N ILE A 538 23.98 -2.84 -19.86
CA ILE A 538 23.91 -1.73 -18.91
C ILE A 538 23.99 -2.29 -17.49
N SER A 539 24.61 -1.55 -16.54
CA SER A 539 24.65 -1.93 -15.13
C SER A 539 23.29 -1.72 -14.45
N TYR A 540 23.02 -2.54 -13.44
CA TYR A 540 21.81 -2.38 -12.62
C TYR A 540 21.69 -0.98 -12.00
N ALA A 541 22.79 -0.42 -11.53
CA ALA A 541 22.80 0.93 -10.94
C ALA A 541 22.31 2.01 -11.92
N ARG A 542 22.67 1.91 -13.21
CA ARG A 542 22.21 2.85 -14.25
C ARG A 542 20.79 2.51 -14.71
N ALA A 543 20.47 1.23 -14.87
CA ALA A 543 19.17 0.77 -15.31
C ALA A 543 18.06 1.15 -14.31
N ASP A 544 18.27 0.94 -13.01
CA ASP A 544 17.29 1.24 -11.97
C ASP A 544 16.95 2.74 -11.92
N VAL A 545 17.95 3.60 -12.06
CA VAL A 545 17.74 5.05 -12.13
C VAL A 545 16.87 5.40 -13.33
N LEU A 546 17.21 4.93 -14.53
CA LEU A 546 16.45 5.22 -15.74
C LEU A 546 15.02 4.66 -15.67
N LEU A 547 14.85 3.43 -15.17
CA LEU A 547 13.54 2.85 -14.95
C LEU A 547 12.71 3.69 -13.99
N ASN A 548 13.31 4.16 -12.89
CA ASN A 548 12.61 5.01 -11.93
C ASN A 548 12.12 6.31 -12.57
N TRP A 549 12.94 6.97 -13.39
CA TRP A 549 12.54 8.17 -14.12
C TRP A 549 11.43 7.90 -15.13
N MET A 550 11.59 6.88 -15.98
CA MET A 550 10.61 6.55 -17.02
C MET A 550 9.24 6.14 -16.43
N LEU A 551 9.23 5.35 -15.36
CA LEU A 551 7.99 4.95 -14.69
C LEU A 551 7.28 6.10 -13.98
N ASN A 552 7.99 7.20 -13.70
CA ASN A 552 7.41 8.44 -13.19
C ASN A 552 7.04 9.43 -14.29
N GLY A 553 6.97 8.99 -15.56
CA GLY A 553 6.40 9.75 -16.68
C GLY A 553 7.39 10.60 -17.47
N TRP A 554 8.71 10.47 -17.22
CA TRP A 554 9.72 11.19 -17.99
C TRP A 554 9.97 10.53 -19.34
N THR A 555 9.90 11.33 -20.41
CA THR A 555 10.12 10.83 -21.77
C THR A 555 11.63 10.63 -22.05
N PRO A 556 12.00 9.80 -23.06
CA PRO A 556 13.38 9.70 -23.51
C PRO A 556 14.03 11.06 -23.84
N ALA A 557 13.28 11.98 -24.45
CA ALA A 557 13.76 13.32 -24.79
C ALA A 557 14.09 14.14 -23.52
N ASP A 558 13.22 14.09 -22.50
CA ASP A 558 13.45 14.75 -21.22
C ASP A 558 14.72 14.23 -20.53
N LEU A 559 14.95 12.92 -20.61
CA LEU A 559 16.12 12.28 -19.98
C LEU A 559 17.43 12.67 -20.69
N VAL A 560 17.42 12.77 -22.03
CA VAL A 560 18.57 13.29 -22.78
C VAL A 560 18.90 14.73 -22.38
N LEU A 561 17.87 15.59 -22.27
CA LEU A 561 18.04 17.00 -21.83
C LEU A 561 18.62 17.10 -20.41
N ARG A 562 18.40 16.09 -19.55
CA ARG A 562 18.96 16.00 -18.20
C ARG A 562 20.34 15.35 -18.13
N GLY A 563 20.93 15.02 -19.29
CA GLY A 563 22.30 14.50 -19.40
C GLY A 563 22.44 12.99 -19.23
N PHE A 564 21.34 12.23 -19.26
CA PHE A 564 21.41 10.77 -19.31
C PHE A 564 21.95 10.31 -20.69
N ASP A 565 22.69 9.20 -20.68
CA ASP A 565 23.25 8.63 -21.89
C ASP A 565 22.15 8.08 -22.80
N ALA A 566 22.12 8.54 -24.07
CA ALA A 566 21.08 8.16 -25.02
C ALA A 566 21.06 6.66 -25.34
N ARG A 567 22.24 5.99 -25.30
CA ARG A 567 22.36 4.54 -25.53
C ARG A 567 21.70 3.77 -24.38
N ASP A 568 21.93 4.19 -23.14
CA ASP A 568 21.32 3.56 -21.98
C ASP A 568 19.80 3.74 -21.95
N ILE A 569 19.35 4.95 -22.27
CA ILE A 569 17.91 5.26 -22.41
C ILE A 569 17.27 4.30 -23.43
N GLU A 570 17.91 4.10 -24.59
CA GLU A 570 17.37 3.23 -25.62
C GLU A 570 17.38 1.74 -25.20
N ILE A 571 18.43 1.27 -24.50
CA ILE A 571 18.48 -0.08 -23.95
C ILE A 571 17.30 -0.32 -23.01
N VAL A 572 17.10 0.58 -22.04
CA VAL A 572 16.02 0.46 -21.04
C VAL A 572 14.64 0.52 -21.69
N ARG A 573 14.42 1.52 -22.57
CA ARG A 573 13.17 1.68 -23.31
C ARG A 573 12.81 0.43 -24.11
N ARG A 574 13.74 -0.06 -24.90
CA ARG A 574 13.55 -1.24 -25.76
C ARG A 574 13.19 -2.47 -24.93
N ARG A 575 13.88 -2.72 -23.82
CA ARG A 575 13.57 -3.86 -22.95
C ARG A 575 12.19 -3.71 -22.32
N LEU A 576 11.88 -2.54 -21.80
CA LEU A 576 10.59 -2.26 -21.17
C LEU A 576 9.41 -2.49 -22.13
N GLU A 577 9.53 -2.00 -23.38
CA GLU A 577 8.48 -2.09 -24.40
C GLU A 577 8.35 -3.48 -25.00
N SER A 578 9.47 -4.16 -25.33
CA SER A 578 9.44 -5.46 -26.00
C SER A 578 9.02 -6.62 -25.10
N THR A 579 9.06 -6.46 -23.77
CA THR A 579 8.79 -7.54 -22.82
C THR A 579 7.50 -7.33 -22.01
N HIS A 580 6.73 -6.28 -22.28
CA HIS A 580 5.53 -5.94 -21.53
C HIS A 580 4.50 -7.07 -21.44
N TRP A 581 4.39 -7.89 -22.49
CA TRP A 581 3.47 -9.02 -22.57
C TRP A 581 3.78 -10.12 -21.53
N LYS A 582 5.04 -10.27 -21.10
CA LYS A 582 5.41 -11.23 -20.05
C LYS A 582 4.85 -10.87 -18.67
N ARG A 583 4.53 -9.60 -18.45
CA ARG A 583 4.05 -9.08 -17.15
C ARG A 583 2.53 -9.13 -17.00
N ARG A 584 1.82 -9.65 -18.02
CA ARG A 584 0.37 -9.77 -18.03
C ARG A 584 -0.06 -11.21 -17.84
N LEU A 585 -1.25 -11.39 -17.26
CA LEU A 585 -1.94 -12.66 -17.30
C LEU A 585 -2.20 -13.09 -18.76
N PRO A 586 -2.44 -14.38 -19.01
CA PRO A 586 -2.83 -14.84 -20.35
C PRO A 586 -3.99 -14.00 -20.90
N THR A 587 -3.86 -13.54 -22.16
CA THR A 587 -4.93 -12.80 -22.82
C THR A 587 -6.11 -13.73 -23.07
N VAL A 588 -7.28 -13.36 -22.55
CA VAL A 588 -8.53 -14.12 -22.69
C VAL A 588 -9.44 -13.39 -23.68
N ALA A 589 -10.08 -14.13 -24.57
CA ALA A 589 -11.13 -13.57 -25.41
C ALA A 589 -12.35 -13.23 -24.55
N LEU A 590 -12.71 -11.95 -24.49
CA LEU A 590 -13.87 -11.47 -23.73
C LEU A 590 -15.13 -11.72 -24.54
N ILE A 591 -15.88 -12.76 -24.22
CA ILE A 591 -17.12 -13.12 -24.92
C ILE A 591 -18.35 -12.80 -24.07
N GLY A 592 -18.23 -12.89 -22.75
CA GLY A 592 -19.33 -12.68 -21.81
C GLY A 592 -19.05 -11.55 -20.80
N PRO A 593 -20.09 -11.07 -20.12
CA PRO A 593 -19.96 -9.99 -19.13
C PRO A 593 -19.25 -10.42 -17.84
N THR A 594 -18.87 -11.69 -17.71
CA THR A 594 -18.25 -12.29 -16.52
C THR A 594 -16.86 -12.86 -16.81
N ALA A 595 -16.18 -12.35 -17.82
CA ALA A 595 -14.83 -12.81 -18.17
C ALA A 595 -13.85 -12.54 -17.02
N ILE A 596 -13.05 -13.56 -16.66
CA ILE A 596 -12.10 -13.51 -15.55
C ILE A 596 -10.95 -12.53 -15.90
N GLY A 597 -10.62 -11.68 -14.97
CA GLY A 597 -9.45 -10.80 -15.02
C GLY A 597 -9.65 -9.46 -15.73
N GLU A 598 -10.74 -9.23 -16.48
CA GLU A 598 -10.93 -8.00 -17.26
C GLU A 598 -12.21 -7.23 -16.88
N SER A 599 -13.35 -7.90 -16.87
CA SER A 599 -14.66 -7.26 -16.60
C SER A 599 -15.32 -7.81 -15.34
N TYR A 600 -14.52 -8.41 -14.50
CA TYR A 600 -15.02 -9.17 -13.41
C TYR A 600 -15.55 -8.29 -12.29
N LEU A 601 -16.79 -8.57 -11.86
CA LEU A 601 -17.50 -7.80 -10.85
C LEU A 601 -17.59 -8.50 -9.49
N ARG A 602 -17.02 -9.70 -9.37
CA ARG A 602 -17.00 -10.47 -8.12
C ARG A 602 -15.58 -10.78 -7.71
N PRO A 603 -15.26 -10.61 -6.43
CA PRO A 603 -14.00 -11.08 -5.90
C PRO A 603 -14.01 -12.61 -5.83
N VAL A 604 -13.33 -13.28 -6.74
CA VAL A 604 -13.17 -14.75 -6.71
C VAL A 604 -11.82 -15.16 -6.13
N ASP A 605 -10.89 -14.23 -6.02
CA ASP A 605 -9.50 -14.50 -5.69
C ASP A 605 -9.17 -14.01 -4.26
N TYR A 606 -9.77 -14.64 -3.28
CA TYR A 606 -9.51 -14.36 -1.87
C TYR A 606 -8.84 -15.51 -1.17
#